data_f641be0fcce0e5de851b13755a077b17
#
_entry.id   f641be0fcce0e5de851b13755a077b17
#
_cell.length_a   1.000
_cell.length_b   1.000
_cell.length_c   1.000
_cell.angle_alpha   90.00
_cell.angle_beta   90.00
_cell.angle_gamma   90.00
#
_symmetry.space_group_name_H-M   'P 1'
#
loop_
_entity.id
_entity.type
_entity.pdbx_description
1 polymer ?
#
loop_
_entity_poly.entity_id
_entity_poly.type
_entity_poly.pdbx_seq_one_letter_code
_entity_poly.pdbx_strand_id
1 'polypeptide(L)'
;VDNLESIQLDFASGMTVDAVTVNGANFNHFSDLLSITLDGSYNVGESLVVGIQYHGHPLQGGFQAFAFGHQGNNPSRPPMISTLSEPYGARSWWPCKDVPTDKADSVRISLTTDAAYDAVANGLLVSETLNLDDTKTTIWEHKYPITTYLVSLAITDYTYWTEMHHFADGDSMPLEYWMYPSSATASIVERWNRTAGMLDIFGEYFGKYPFAEEKYGMAQFQWGGAMEHQTCSSMGS
;
A
#
# COMPACT_ATOMS: atom_id res chain seq x y z
N VAL A 1 -17.93 18.02 12.74
CA VAL A 1 -19.39 18.01 12.52
C VAL A 1 -20.02 17.51 13.79
N ASP A 2 -20.98 18.25 14.37
CA ASP A 2 -21.81 17.73 15.43
C ASP A 2 -22.99 16.98 14.83
N ASN A 3 -23.45 15.93 15.50
CA ASN A 3 -24.54 15.05 15.05
C ASN A 3 -24.23 14.33 13.73
N LEU A 4 -23.07 13.69 13.62
CA LEU A 4 -22.74 12.84 12.48
C LEU A 4 -23.56 11.54 12.55
N GLU A 5 -24.48 11.34 11.61
CA GLU A 5 -25.38 10.17 11.54
C GLU A 5 -25.10 9.28 10.33
N SER A 6 -24.22 9.73 9.41
CA SER A 6 -23.84 8.94 8.24
C SER A 6 -22.44 9.32 7.76
N ILE A 7 -21.76 8.39 7.11
CA ILE A 7 -20.50 8.62 6.40
C ILE A 7 -20.62 8.15 4.96
N GLN A 8 -19.80 8.73 4.09
CA GLN A 8 -19.70 8.35 2.69
C GLN A 8 -18.25 8.06 2.35
N LEU A 9 -18.03 6.98 1.63
CA LEU A 9 -16.73 6.58 1.09
C LEU A 9 -16.87 6.34 -0.40
N ASP A 10 -15.84 6.74 -1.13
CA ASP A 10 -15.67 6.35 -2.52
C ASP A 10 -15.34 4.85 -2.58
N PHE A 11 -16.08 4.11 -3.40
CA PHE A 11 -15.85 2.67 -3.60
C PHE A 11 -16.46 2.22 -4.93
N ALA A 12 -15.65 1.62 -5.79
CA ALA A 12 -16.08 1.27 -7.14
C ALA A 12 -17.25 0.26 -7.15
N SER A 13 -18.24 0.53 -7.98
CA SER A 13 -19.46 -0.30 -8.12
C SER A 13 -19.19 -1.73 -8.63
N GLY A 14 -17.99 -1.98 -9.18
CA GLY A 14 -17.54 -3.34 -9.55
C GLY A 14 -17.19 -4.24 -8.36
N MET A 15 -17.06 -3.66 -7.17
CA MET A 15 -16.85 -4.36 -5.91
C MET A 15 -18.17 -4.64 -5.22
N THR A 16 -18.27 -5.73 -4.48
CA THR A 16 -19.47 -6.10 -3.71
C THR A 16 -19.21 -5.91 -2.22
N VAL A 17 -20.04 -5.14 -1.55
CA VAL A 17 -20.01 -5.00 -0.09
C VAL A 17 -20.87 -6.12 0.51
N ASP A 18 -20.26 -6.98 1.33
CA ASP A 18 -20.93 -8.10 1.98
C ASP A 18 -21.55 -7.69 3.31
N ALA A 19 -20.83 -6.88 4.10
CA ALA A 19 -21.30 -6.41 5.39
C ALA A 19 -20.61 -5.10 5.78
N VAL A 20 -21.33 -4.30 6.56
CA VAL A 20 -20.78 -3.19 7.32
C VAL A 20 -21.01 -3.48 8.80
N THR A 21 -19.93 -3.50 9.58
CA THR A 21 -19.95 -3.80 11.01
C THR A 21 -19.63 -2.54 11.81
N VAL A 22 -20.65 -1.75 12.02
CA VAL A 22 -20.68 -0.64 12.98
C VAL A 22 -22.00 -0.73 13.65
N ASN A 23 -22.06 -1.08 14.89
CA ASN A 23 -23.21 -0.97 15.80
C ASN A 23 -24.60 -0.98 15.10
N GLY A 24 -24.85 -1.95 14.22
CA GLY A 24 -26.15 -2.12 13.56
C GLY A 24 -26.41 -1.26 12.31
N ALA A 25 -25.41 -0.70 11.69
CA ALA A 25 -25.53 0.20 10.54
C ALA A 25 -26.18 -0.44 9.31
N ASN A 26 -26.96 0.37 8.59
CA ASN A 26 -27.40 0.09 7.23
C ASN A 26 -26.41 0.73 6.24
N PHE A 27 -26.32 0.17 5.05
CA PHE A 27 -25.50 0.75 3.99
C PHE A 27 -26.21 0.68 2.64
N ASN A 28 -25.78 1.56 1.74
CA ASN A 28 -26.15 1.53 0.32
C ASN A 28 -24.87 1.74 -0.51
N HIS A 29 -24.60 0.83 -1.43
CA HIS A 29 -23.47 0.94 -2.35
C HIS A 29 -24.00 1.10 -3.78
N PHE A 30 -23.88 2.29 -4.31
CA PHE A 30 -24.39 2.64 -5.64
C PHE A 30 -23.58 3.78 -6.26
N SER A 31 -23.31 3.68 -7.57
CA SER A 31 -22.65 4.72 -8.36
C SER A 31 -21.27 5.15 -7.78
N ASP A 32 -20.45 4.15 -7.43
CA ASP A 32 -19.09 4.32 -6.87
C ASP A 32 -19.06 5.04 -5.51
N LEU A 33 -20.18 5.02 -4.80
CA LEU A 33 -20.33 5.61 -3.46
C LEU A 33 -20.91 4.60 -2.49
N LEU A 34 -20.20 4.38 -1.39
CA LEU A 34 -20.67 3.61 -0.24
C LEU A 34 -21.16 4.58 0.84
N SER A 35 -22.48 4.64 1.01
CA SER A 35 -23.13 5.43 2.06
C SER A 35 -23.47 4.52 3.24
N ILE A 36 -23.03 4.88 4.43
CA ILE A 36 -23.21 4.11 5.66
C ILE A 36 -23.98 4.97 6.65
N THR A 37 -25.15 4.48 7.10
CA THR A 37 -25.90 5.08 8.20
C THR A 37 -25.34 4.54 9.51
N LEU A 38 -24.98 5.41 10.43
CA LEU A 38 -24.45 5.05 11.74
C LEU A 38 -25.58 4.63 12.69
N ASP A 39 -25.25 3.89 13.73
CA ASP A 39 -26.19 3.41 14.76
C ASP A 39 -26.62 4.51 15.74
N GLY A 40 -26.01 5.67 15.68
CA GLY A 40 -26.28 6.82 16.51
C GLY A 40 -25.73 8.10 15.91
N SER A 41 -25.83 9.17 16.67
CA SER A 41 -25.28 10.48 16.34
C SER A 41 -23.98 10.70 17.09
N TYR A 42 -22.91 11.04 16.37
CA TYR A 42 -21.57 11.25 16.91
C TYR A 42 -21.16 12.71 16.82
N ASN A 43 -20.48 13.19 17.86
CA ASN A 43 -20.03 14.57 17.97
C ASN A 43 -18.52 14.71 17.80
N VAL A 44 -18.05 15.92 17.64
CA VAL A 44 -16.60 16.21 17.59
C VAL A 44 -15.91 15.66 18.83
N GLY A 45 -14.83 14.91 18.63
CA GLY A 45 -14.04 14.28 19.70
C GLY A 45 -14.48 12.86 20.04
N GLU A 46 -15.60 12.39 19.53
CA GLU A 46 -16.00 10.98 19.65
C GLU A 46 -15.36 10.14 18.56
N SER A 47 -14.96 8.91 18.92
CA SER A 47 -14.35 7.95 17.99
C SER A 47 -15.35 6.88 17.61
N LEU A 48 -15.35 6.50 16.36
CA LEU A 48 -16.12 5.36 15.85
C LEU A 48 -15.23 4.45 14.99
N VAL A 49 -15.58 3.18 14.95
CA VAL A 49 -14.89 2.19 14.09
C VAL A 49 -15.90 1.63 13.10
N VAL A 50 -15.55 1.70 11.82
CA VAL A 50 -16.36 1.13 10.74
C VAL A 50 -15.62 -0.03 10.14
N GLY A 51 -16.17 -1.24 10.24
CA GLY A 51 -15.68 -2.43 9.53
C GLY A 51 -16.47 -2.62 8.24
N ILE A 52 -15.78 -2.85 7.14
CA ILE A 52 -16.39 -3.11 5.83
C ILE A 52 -15.83 -4.42 5.30
N GLN A 53 -16.71 -5.40 5.09
CA GLN A 53 -16.37 -6.66 4.42
C GLN A 53 -16.80 -6.57 2.97
N TYR A 54 -15.90 -6.88 2.07
CA TYR A 54 -16.17 -6.81 0.64
C TYR A 54 -15.32 -7.79 -0.15
N HIS A 55 -15.75 -8.08 -1.35
CA HIS A 55 -15.02 -8.87 -2.33
C HIS A 55 -15.24 -8.33 -3.75
N GLY A 56 -14.47 -8.80 -4.71
CA GLY A 56 -14.65 -8.46 -6.12
C GLY A 56 -13.35 -8.50 -6.91
N HIS A 57 -13.46 -8.04 -8.14
CA HIS A 57 -12.32 -7.80 -9.00
C HIS A 57 -12.18 -6.29 -9.20
N PRO A 58 -11.09 -5.68 -8.72
CA PRO A 58 -10.83 -4.27 -8.92
C PRO A 58 -10.90 -3.89 -10.40
N LEU A 59 -11.59 -2.79 -10.71
CA LEU A 59 -11.72 -2.30 -12.08
C LEU A 59 -10.35 -1.88 -12.61
N GLN A 60 -10.03 -2.36 -13.78
CA GLN A 60 -8.84 -1.96 -14.50
C GLN A 60 -9.16 -0.70 -15.32
N GLY A 61 -8.70 0.45 -14.85
CA GLY A 61 -8.86 1.74 -15.52
C GLY A 61 -7.71 2.68 -15.17
N GLY A 62 -7.42 3.65 -16.01
CA GLY A 62 -6.30 4.56 -15.82
C GLY A 62 -4.97 3.81 -15.81
N PHE A 63 -4.19 3.99 -14.74
CA PHE A 63 -2.93 3.26 -14.53
C PHE A 63 -3.12 1.85 -13.94
N GLN A 64 -4.33 1.26 -13.98
CA GLN A 64 -4.69 -0.05 -13.41
C GLN A 64 -4.46 -0.09 -11.89
N ALA A 65 -5.23 0.70 -11.17
CA ALA A 65 -5.08 0.92 -9.73
C ALA A 65 -4.80 -0.34 -8.89
N PHE A 66 -5.27 -1.50 -9.35
CA PHE A 66 -4.93 -2.81 -8.82
C PHE A 66 -4.77 -3.80 -9.97
N ALA A 67 -3.58 -4.28 -10.21
CA ALA A 67 -3.25 -5.13 -11.35
C ALA A 67 -2.93 -6.56 -10.93
N PHE A 68 -3.56 -7.52 -11.60
CA PHE A 68 -3.18 -8.92 -11.60
C PHE A 68 -2.40 -9.21 -12.89
N GLY A 69 -1.23 -9.78 -12.79
CA GLY A 69 -0.39 -10.06 -13.94
C GLY A 69 0.74 -11.04 -13.64
N HIS A 70 1.83 -10.85 -14.34
CA HIS A 70 3.05 -11.63 -14.18
C HIS A 70 4.25 -10.68 -14.20
N GLN A 71 5.36 -11.09 -13.57
CA GLN A 71 6.60 -10.32 -13.54
C GLN A 71 7.02 -9.88 -14.96
N GLY A 72 7.19 -8.56 -15.16
CA GLY A 72 7.54 -7.98 -16.45
C GLY A 72 6.55 -8.27 -17.57
N ASN A 73 5.27 -8.43 -17.26
CA ASN A 73 4.18 -8.75 -18.21
C ASN A 73 4.43 -10.04 -19.01
N ASN A 74 5.19 -10.99 -18.48
CA ASN A 74 5.50 -12.25 -19.14
C ASN A 74 4.74 -13.43 -18.48
N PRO A 75 3.75 -14.05 -19.15
CA PRO A 75 2.95 -15.15 -18.59
C PRO A 75 3.74 -16.41 -18.18
N SER A 76 4.99 -16.53 -18.61
CA SER A 76 5.87 -17.64 -18.21
C SER A 76 6.62 -17.38 -16.91
N ARG A 77 6.45 -16.20 -16.31
CA ARG A 77 7.07 -15.81 -15.04
C ARG A 77 6.07 -15.89 -13.88
N PRO A 78 6.52 -15.84 -12.62
CA PRO A 78 5.64 -15.86 -11.47
C PRO A 78 4.50 -14.84 -11.56
N PRO A 79 3.31 -15.16 -11.01
CA PRO A 79 2.22 -14.20 -10.93
C PRO A 79 2.61 -13.01 -10.05
N MET A 80 1.98 -11.88 -10.32
CA MET A 80 2.22 -10.65 -9.59
C MET A 80 0.93 -9.86 -9.37
N ILE A 81 0.81 -9.29 -8.17
CA ILE A 81 -0.15 -8.26 -7.85
C ILE A 81 0.63 -6.97 -7.59
N SER A 82 0.17 -5.87 -8.14
CA SER A 82 0.71 -4.53 -7.83
C SER A 82 -0.38 -3.47 -7.91
N THR A 83 -0.15 -2.36 -7.22
CA THR A 83 -1.07 -1.21 -7.24
C THR A 83 -0.38 0.01 -7.83
N LEU A 84 -1.16 0.85 -8.52
CA LEU A 84 -0.80 2.20 -8.94
C LEU A 84 -2.07 3.04 -9.01
N SER A 85 -2.45 3.66 -7.90
CA SER A 85 -3.76 4.27 -7.70
C SER A 85 -3.80 5.77 -7.99
N GLU A 86 -2.75 6.37 -8.53
CA GLU A 86 -2.69 7.79 -8.85
C GLU A 86 -3.71 8.17 -9.93
N PRO A 87 -4.40 9.32 -9.83
CA PRO A 87 -4.55 10.14 -8.63
C PRO A 87 -5.81 9.80 -7.81
N TYR A 88 -6.79 9.08 -8.38
CA TYR A 88 -8.12 8.78 -7.81
C TYR A 88 -8.54 7.33 -8.06
N GLY A 89 -7.59 6.40 -8.02
CA GLY A 89 -7.81 4.99 -8.30
C GLY A 89 -7.93 4.11 -7.05
N ALA A 90 -7.67 4.64 -5.86
CA ALA A 90 -7.71 3.85 -4.62
C ALA A 90 -9.09 3.23 -4.37
N ARG A 91 -10.16 3.96 -4.70
CA ARG A 91 -11.56 3.48 -4.63
C ARG A 91 -11.84 2.21 -5.42
N SER A 92 -11.00 1.88 -6.40
CA SER A 92 -11.23 0.69 -7.23
C SER A 92 -10.95 -0.62 -6.51
N TRP A 93 -10.20 -0.59 -5.39
CA TRP A 93 -9.85 -1.79 -4.65
C TRP A 93 -10.07 -1.73 -3.13
N TRP A 94 -10.26 -0.54 -2.55
CA TRP A 94 -10.64 -0.40 -1.14
C TRP A 94 -11.50 0.85 -0.92
N PRO A 95 -12.47 0.81 0.01
CA PRO A 95 -13.34 1.94 0.30
C PRO A 95 -12.57 3.02 1.07
N CYS A 96 -12.54 4.24 0.53
CA CYS A 96 -11.78 5.35 1.11
C CYS A 96 -12.40 6.70 0.75
N LYS A 97 -11.88 7.77 1.30
CA LYS A 97 -12.08 9.12 0.77
C LYS A 97 -10.99 9.37 -0.27
N ASP A 98 -11.31 9.13 -1.54
CA ASP A 98 -10.32 9.09 -2.61
C ASP A 98 -9.94 10.48 -3.12
N VAL A 99 -9.44 11.29 -2.20
CA VAL A 99 -8.93 12.65 -2.47
C VAL A 99 -7.55 12.85 -1.82
N PRO A 100 -6.57 13.40 -2.55
CA PRO A 100 -5.19 13.52 -2.05
C PRO A 100 -5.03 14.43 -0.82
N THR A 101 -6.02 15.29 -0.55
CA THR A 101 -5.97 16.27 0.54
C THR A 101 -6.50 15.73 1.87
N ASP A 102 -7.22 14.60 1.87
CA ASP A 102 -7.76 13.97 3.08
C ASP A 102 -6.92 12.73 3.42
N LYS A 103 -5.83 12.95 4.15
CA LYS A 103 -4.88 11.89 4.51
C LYS A 103 -5.36 11.12 5.72
N ALA A 104 -5.20 9.79 5.68
CA ALA A 104 -5.26 8.97 6.89
C ALA A 104 -4.02 9.23 7.75
N ASP A 105 -4.16 9.29 9.07
CA ASP A 105 -3.04 9.51 10.00
C ASP A 105 -2.04 8.36 10.00
N SER A 106 -2.52 7.16 9.73
CA SER A 106 -1.72 5.93 9.64
C SER A 106 -2.46 4.86 8.84
N VAL A 107 -1.74 3.86 8.38
CA VAL A 107 -2.32 2.67 7.75
C VAL A 107 -1.67 1.39 8.28
N ARG A 108 -2.49 0.37 8.55
CA ARG A 108 -2.04 -0.98 8.86
C ARG A 108 -2.62 -1.94 7.84
N ILE A 109 -1.75 -2.68 7.17
CA ILE A 109 -2.08 -3.55 6.05
C ILE A 109 -1.75 -4.99 6.45
N SER A 110 -2.74 -5.86 6.41
CA SER A 110 -2.57 -7.30 6.63
C SER A 110 -2.88 -8.04 5.33
N LEU A 111 -1.89 -8.77 4.82
CA LEU A 111 -1.95 -9.49 3.55
C LEU A 111 -1.81 -10.98 3.81
N THR A 112 -2.81 -11.76 3.41
CA THR A 112 -2.73 -13.22 3.42
C THR A 112 -2.65 -13.72 1.98
N THR A 113 -1.54 -14.36 1.66
CA THR A 113 -1.22 -14.85 0.31
C THR A 113 -0.68 -16.26 0.36
N ASP A 114 -0.49 -16.91 -0.78
CA ASP A 114 0.29 -18.13 -0.87
C ASP A 114 1.67 -17.91 -0.23
N ALA A 115 2.13 -18.86 0.59
CA ALA A 115 3.38 -18.76 1.33
C ALA A 115 4.64 -18.63 0.47
N ALA A 116 4.53 -18.99 -0.81
CA ALA A 116 5.63 -18.87 -1.78
C ALA A 116 5.92 -17.42 -2.21
N TYR A 117 5.03 -16.47 -1.93
CA TYR A 117 5.19 -15.09 -2.37
C TYR A 117 5.49 -14.14 -1.22
N ASP A 118 6.29 -13.12 -1.53
CA ASP A 118 6.49 -11.98 -0.64
C ASP A 118 5.40 -10.95 -0.88
N ALA A 119 4.82 -10.46 0.23
CA ALA A 119 3.79 -9.43 0.21
C ALA A 119 4.34 -8.15 0.85
N VAL A 120 4.58 -7.13 0.03
CA VAL A 120 5.24 -5.89 0.41
C VAL A 120 4.25 -4.74 0.41
N ALA A 121 4.35 -3.85 1.41
CA ALA A 121 3.52 -2.66 1.53
C ALA A 121 4.28 -1.49 2.18
N ASN A 122 3.55 -0.38 2.42
CA ASN A 122 4.08 0.81 3.09
C ASN A 122 4.45 0.53 4.55
N GLY A 123 5.37 1.30 5.10
CA GLY A 123 5.75 1.25 6.52
C GLY A 123 6.70 0.12 6.88
N LEU A 124 6.72 -0.24 8.14
CA LEU A 124 7.56 -1.30 8.69
C LEU A 124 6.83 -2.64 8.76
N LEU A 125 7.56 -3.72 8.56
CA LEU A 125 7.07 -5.09 8.80
C LEU A 125 6.85 -5.30 10.31
N VAL A 126 5.61 -5.59 10.67
CA VAL A 126 5.23 -5.88 12.07
C VAL A 126 5.36 -7.36 12.37
N SER A 127 4.85 -8.20 11.48
CA SER A 127 4.93 -9.66 11.63
C SER A 127 4.73 -10.37 10.30
N GLU A 128 5.29 -11.57 10.23
CA GLU A 128 5.03 -12.55 9.20
C GLU A 128 4.72 -13.89 9.87
N THR A 129 3.63 -14.53 9.47
CA THR A 129 3.15 -15.76 10.09
C THR A 129 2.74 -16.76 9.01
N LEU A 130 3.34 -17.94 9.02
CA LEU A 130 2.89 -19.07 8.19
C LEU A 130 1.62 -19.67 8.80
N ASN A 131 0.61 -19.83 7.99
CA ASN A 131 -0.66 -20.44 8.36
C ASN A 131 -0.66 -21.96 8.08
N LEU A 132 -1.65 -22.68 8.59
CA LEU A 132 -1.75 -24.12 8.45
C LEU A 132 -2.22 -24.58 7.05
N ASP A 133 -2.68 -23.66 6.22
CA ASP A 133 -3.25 -23.87 4.89
C ASP A 133 -2.31 -23.47 3.75
N ASP A 134 -1.01 -23.52 4.00
CA ASP A 134 0.04 -23.12 3.06
C ASP A 134 -0.04 -21.65 2.61
N THR A 135 -0.73 -20.79 3.37
CA THR A 135 -0.70 -19.35 3.20
C THR A 135 0.23 -18.67 4.20
N LYS A 136 0.55 -17.42 3.93
CA LYS A 136 1.35 -16.56 4.81
C LYS A 136 0.62 -15.24 5.03
N THR A 137 0.52 -14.83 6.30
CA THR A 137 -0.02 -13.52 6.66
C THR A 137 1.12 -12.58 7.03
N THR A 138 1.25 -11.51 6.28
CA THR A 138 2.26 -10.45 6.47
C THR A 138 1.55 -9.17 6.90
N ILE A 139 2.01 -8.55 7.99
CA ILE A 139 1.43 -7.32 8.53
C ILE A 139 2.45 -6.19 8.45
N TRP A 140 2.05 -5.09 7.79
CA TRP A 140 2.79 -3.84 7.66
C TRP A 140 2.08 -2.74 8.42
N GLU A 141 2.82 -1.79 8.98
CA GLU A 141 2.29 -0.61 9.66
C GLU A 141 3.06 0.63 9.26
N HIS A 142 2.32 1.63 8.78
CA HIS A 142 2.84 2.93 8.41
C HIS A 142 2.17 4.00 9.29
N LYS A 143 2.99 4.78 10.01
CA LYS A 143 2.55 5.67 11.09
C LYS A 143 2.55 7.16 10.72
N TYR A 144 2.84 7.49 9.48
CA TYR A 144 2.79 8.85 8.99
C TYR A 144 1.52 9.11 8.19
N PRO A 145 1.04 10.37 8.16
CA PRO A 145 -0.09 10.72 7.31
C PRO A 145 0.15 10.35 5.86
N ILE A 146 -0.79 9.59 5.28
CA ILE A 146 -0.68 9.05 3.92
C ILE A 146 -1.93 9.35 3.12
N THR A 147 -1.75 9.80 1.87
CA THR A 147 -2.85 9.93 0.92
C THR A 147 -3.20 8.57 0.31
N THR A 148 -4.46 8.40 -0.06
CA THR A 148 -5.02 7.12 -0.52
C THR A 148 -4.27 6.49 -1.68
N TYR A 149 -3.85 7.28 -2.68
CA TYR A 149 -3.17 6.76 -3.87
C TYR A 149 -1.74 6.28 -3.61
N LEU A 150 -1.10 6.71 -2.49
CA LEU A 150 0.24 6.27 -2.09
C LEU A 150 0.24 4.98 -1.27
N VAL A 151 -0.93 4.48 -0.86
CA VAL A 151 -1.06 3.14 -0.28
C VAL A 151 -0.80 2.11 -1.36
N SER A 152 0.14 1.20 -1.12
CA SER A 152 0.63 0.28 -2.14
C SER A 152 0.75 -1.15 -1.67
N LEU A 153 0.56 -2.06 -2.63
CA LEU A 153 0.81 -3.49 -2.50
C LEU A 153 1.69 -3.95 -3.65
N ALA A 154 2.65 -4.84 -3.36
CA ALA A 154 3.43 -5.56 -4.35
C ALA A 154 3.62 -7.00 -3.87
N ILE A 155 3.09 -7.98 -4.61
CA ILE A 155 3.05 -9.38 -4.19
C ILE A 155 3.53 -10.25 -5.34
N THR A 156 4.65 -10.93 -5.15
CA THR A 156 5.20 -11.92 -6.06
C THR A 156 6.37 -12.65 -5.40
N ASP A 157 7.07 -13.50 -6.13
CA ASP A 157 8.38 -14.04 -5.75
C ASP A 157 9.46 -12.96 -5.93
N TYR A 158 10.11 -12.56 -4.83
CA TYR A 158 11.17 -11.54 -4.84
C TYR A 158 12.51 -12.10 -4.35
N THR A 159 13.58 -11.56 -4.88
CA THR A 159 14.88 -11.52 -4.23
C THR A 159 14.91 -10.29 -3.34
N TYR A 160 15.11 -10.50 -2.04
CA TYR A 160 15.14 -9.45 -1.03
C TYR A 160 16.56 -9.24 -0.48
N TRP A 161 16.92 -7.97 -0.28
CA TRP A 161 18.08 -7.58 0.52
C TRP A 161 17.85 -6.25 1.20
N THR A 162 18.65 -5.94 2.21
CA THR A 162 18.58 -4.70 2.97
C THR A 162 19.97 -4.18 3.32
N GLU A 163 20.07 -2.88 3.51
CA GLU A 163 21.24 -2.19 4.07
C GLU A 163 20.78 -1.08 5.02
N MET A 164 21.66 -0.59 5.88
CA MET A 164 21.36 0.53 6.77
C MET A 164 21.92 1.82 6.17
N HIS A 165 21.06 2.83 6.02
CA HIS A 165 21.48 4.20 5.75
C HIS A 165 21.70 4.94 7.07
N HIS A 166 22.84 5.63 7.18
CA HIS A 166 23.22 6.39 8.37
C HIS A 166 23.18 7.89 8.05
N PHE A 167 22.32 8.61 8.74
CA PHE A 167 22.20 10.06 8.60
C PHE A 167 23.32 10.80 9.35
N ALA A 168 23.63 12.03 8.92
CA ALA A 168 24.66 12.87 9.53
C ALA A 168 24.40 13.23 11.02
N ASP A 169 23.15 13.16 11.46
CA ASP A 169 22.73 13.41 12.85
C ASP A 169 22.89 12.17 13.77
N GLY A 170 23.32 11.04 13.22
CA GLY A 170 23.55 9.79 13.95
C GLY A 170 22.38 8.80 13.91
N ASP A 171 21.23 9.21 13.37
CA ASP A 171 20.12 8.30 13.14
C ASP A 171 20.42 7.30 12.01
N SER A 172 19.65 6.24 11.94
CA SER A 172 19.76 5.26 10.87
C SER A 172 18.39 4.74 10.44
N MET A 173 18.28 4.36 9.17
CA MET A 173 17.05 3.88 8.55
C MET A 173 17.36 2.67 7.66
N PRO A 174 16.53 1.60 7.67
CA PRO A 174 16.70 0.51 6.72
C PRO A 174 16.34 0.95 5.30
N LEU A 175 17.19 0.58 4.35
CA LEU A 175 16.88 0.56 2.93
C LEU A 175 16.53 -0.87 2.56
N GLU A 176 15.37 -1.09 1.99
CA GLU A 176 14.86 -2.42 1.70
C GLU A 176 14.53 -2.56 0.21
N TYR A 177 14.94 -3.67 -0.37
CA TYR A 177 14.87 -3.88 -1.81
C TYR A 177 14.22 -5.22 -2.14
N TRP A 178 13.19 -5.18 -2.97
CA TRP A 178 12.48 -6.35 -3.51
C TRP A 178 12.54 -6.34 -5.03
N MET A 179 13.31 -7.24 -5.60
CA MET A 179 13.56 -7.31 -7.04
C MET A 179 13.16 -8.69 -7.57
N TYR A 180 12.66 -8.75 -8.79
CA TYR A 180 12.41 -10.05 -9.42
C TYR A 180 13.71 -10.86 -9.49
N PRO A 181 13.68 -12.17 -9.15
CA PRO A 181 14.88 -13.01 -9.22
C PRO A 181 15.55 -12.96 -10.60
N SER A 182 14.76 -12.88 -11.67
CA SER A 182 15.26 -12.77 -13.04
C SER A 182 15.96 -11.43 -13.36
N SER A 183 15.72 -10.38 -12.58
CA SER A 183 16.34 -9.06 -12.73
C SER A 183 17.54 -8.85 -11.81
N ALA A 184 17.69 -9.65 -10.76
CA ALA A 184 18.69 -9.48 -9.69
C ALA A 184 20.11 -9.85 -10.13
N THR A 185 20.61 -9.21 -11.19
CA THR A 185 22.02 -9.32 -11.61
C THR A 185 22.91 -8.40 -10.77
N ALA A 186 24.18 -8.75 -10.60
CA ALA A 186 25.12 -7.97 -9.81
C ALA A 186 25.15 -6.47 -10.22
N SER A 187 25.09 -6.18 -11.53
CA SER A 187 25.11 -4.81 -12.02
C SER A 187 23.82 -4.03 -11.72
N ILE A 188 22.66 -4.69 -11.64
CA ILE A 188 21.39 -4.03 -11.30
C ILE A 188 21.29 -3.83 -9.79
N VAL A 189 21.68 -4.82 -9.00
CA VAL A 189 21.80 -4.69 -7.53
C VAL A 189 22.72 -3.53 -7.16
N GLU A 190 23.91 -3.42 -7.78
CA GLU A 190 24.83 -2.29 -7.56
C GLU A 190 24.16 -0.93 -7.88
N ARG A 191 23.32 -0.85 -8.92
CA ARG A 191 22.61 0.39 -9.24
C ARG A 191 21.59 0.75 -8.17
N TRP A 192 20.86 -0.21 -7.65
CA TRP A 192 19.88 0.02 -6.59
C TRP A 192 20.56 0.42 -5.28
N ASN A 193 21.70 -0.17 -4.95
CA ASN A 193 22.49 0.21 -3.76
C ASN A 193 23.03 1.66 -3.81
N ARG A 194 22.96 2.35 -4.97
CA ARG A 194 23.25 3.80 -5.04
C ARG A 194 22.23 4.67 -4.33
N THR A 195 21.08 4.10 -3.95
CA THR A 195 20.00 4.80 -3.23
C THR A 195 20.51 5.46 -1.95
N ALA A 196 21.42 4.83 -1.21
CA ALA A 196 22.02 5.44 -0.03
C ALA A 196 22.71 6.79 -0.35
N GLY A 197 23.56 6.82 -1.38
CA GLY A 197 24.21 8.07 -1.81
C GLY A 197 23.25 9.10 -2.41
N MET A 198 22.13 8.66 -3.00
CA MET A 198 21.09 9.59 -3.48
C MET A 198 20.37 10.26 -2.30
N LEU A 199 20.09 9.51 -1.23
CA LEU A 199 19.49 10.06 -0.01
C LEU A 199 20.41 11.08 0.67
N ASP A 200 21.73 10.86 0.67
CA ASP A 200 22.70 11.84 1.16
C ASP A 200 22.60 13.16 0.38
N ILE A 201 22.66 13.09 -0.95
CA ILE A 201 22.58 14.27 -1.82
C ILE A 201 21.23 14.98 -1.65
N PHE A 202 20.12 14.26 -1.65
CA PHE A 202 18.81 14.87 -1.43
C PHE A 202 18.68 15.46 -0.03
N GLY A 203 19.29 14.84 0.97
CA GLY A 203 19.36 15.35 2.33
C GLY A 203 20.04 16.71 2.43
N GLU A 204 21.09 16.97 1.64
CA GLU A 204 21.78 18.27 1.58
C GLU A 204 20.90 19.40 1.00
N TYR A 205 20.04 19.09 0.02
CA TYR A 205 19.24 20.09 -0.69
C TYR A 205 17.83 20.25 -0.14
N PHE A 206 17.21 19.17 0.35
CA PHE A 206 15.79 19.14 0.73
C PHE A 206 15.55 18.81 2.20
N GLY A 207 16.61 18.52 2.95
CA GLY A 207 16.52 18.05 4.33
C GLY A 207 16.42 16.54 4.44
N LYS A 208 16.50 16.05 5.67
CA LYS A 208 16.42 14.62 6.00
C LYS A 208 15.15 13.99 5.43
N TYR A 209 15.26 12.77 4.93
CA TYR A 209 14.11 11.99 4.46
C TYR A 209 12.98 11.98 5.51
N PRO A 210 11.75 12.42 5.15
CA PRO A 210 10.71 12.71 6.13
C PRO A 210 10.17 11.47 6.87
N PHE A 211 10.40 10.27 6.34
CA PHE A 211 9.95 9.01 6.92
C PHE A 211 11.13 8.20 7.49
N ALA A 212 12.15 8.88 8.00
CA ALA A 212 13.40 8.27 8.46
C ALA A 212 13.24 7.33 9.67
N GLU A 213 12.12 7.43 10.41
CA GLU A 213 11.82 6.50 11.52
C GLU A 213 11.25 5.16 11.04
N GLU A 214 10.97 5.03 9.74
CA GLU A 214 10.49 3.78 9.15
C GLU A 214 11.52 3.20 8.20
N LYS A 215 11.32 3.34 6.90
CA LYS A 215 12.21 2.79 5.88
C LYS A 215 12.19 3.61 4.61
N TYR A 216 13.15 3.38 3.73
CA TYR A 216 13.01 3.62 2.31
C TYR A 216 13.06 2.27 1.58
N GLY A 217 11.94 1.86 1.01
CA GLY A 217 11.78 0.61 0.28
C GLY A 217 11.72 0.83 -1.23
N MET A 218 12.14 -0.16 -1.98
CA MET A 218 11.95 -0.24 -3.43
C MET A 218 11.45 -1.63 -3.79
N ALA A 219 10.29 -1.72 -4.43
CA ALA A 219 9.72 -2.97 -4.92
C ALA A 219 9.56 -2.93 -6.44
N GLN A 220 10.10 -3.92 -7.14
CA GLN A 220 9.93 -4.02 -8.58
C GLN A 220 8.49 -4.39 -8.92
N PHE A 221 7.92 -3.72 -9.92
CA PHE A 221 6.56 -3.96 -10.37
C PHE A 221 6.49 -4.11 -11.89
N GLN A 222 5.33 -4.46 -12.44
CA GLN A 222 5.19 -4.90 -13.83
C GLN A 222 5.21 -3.78 -14.89
N TRP A 223 5.26 -2.51 -14.49
CA TRP A 223 5.17 -1.35 -15.37
C TRP A 223 6.53 -0.75 -15.68
N GLY A 224 6.61 0.03 -16.75
CA GLY A 224 7.78 0.88 -16.99
C GLY A 224 7.69 2.16 -16.17
N GLY A 225 8.85 2.73 -15.82
CA GLY A 225 8.93 3.93 -14.98
C GLY A 225 9.00 3.61 -13.49
N ALA A 226 8.45 4.48 -12.67
CA ALA A 226 8.42 4.31 -11.22
C ALA A 226 7.17 5.00 -10.64
N MET A 227 6.83 4.66 -9.39
CA MET A 227 5.78 5.33 -8.63
C MET A 227 6.27 5.59 -7.21
N GLU A 228 6.07 6.81 -6.73
CA GLU A 228 6.55 7.30 -5.44
C GLU A 228 5.70 6.85 -4.24
N HIS A 229 5.23 5.63 -4.21
CA HIS A 229 4.49 5.12 -3.06
C HIS A 229 5.26 5.36 -1.75
N GLN A 230 4.56 5.89 -0.75
CA GLN A 230 5.16 6.36 0.49
C GLN A 230 5.88 5.22 1.22
N THR A 231 7.15 5.41 1.53
CA THR A 231 8.10 4.46 2.15
C THR A 231 8.41 3.18 1.36
N CYS A 232 7.78 2.94 0.21
CA CYS A 232 8.06 1.79 -0.65
C CYS A 232 7.81 2.13 -2.13
N SER A 233 8.76 2.79 -2.77
CA SER A 233 8.68 3.16 -4.18
C SER A 233 8.55 1.93 -5.07
N SER A 234 7.61 1.97 -6.01
CA SER A 234 7.49 0.92 -7.03
C SER A 234 8.42 1.24 -8.19
N MET A 235 9.23 0.26 -8.59
CA MET A 235 10.27 0.41 -9.61
C MET A 235 9.93 -0.42 -10.84
N GLY A 236 9.99 0.20 -12.01
CA GLY A 236 9.74 -0.47 -13.28
C GLY A 236 10.77 -1.54 -13.63
N SER A 237 10.33 -2.51 -14.42
CA SER A 237 11.15 -3.61 -14.92
C SER A 237 11.94 -3.24 -16.19
#